data_b2ab8dce8c8fbb2e7ae5b26baa836ea5
#
_entry.id   b2ab8dce8c8fbb2e7ae5b26baa836ea5
#
_cell.length_a   1.000
_cell.length_b   1.000
_cell.length_c   1.000
_cell.angle_alpha   90.00
_cell.angle_beta   90.00
_cell.angle_gamma   90.00
#
_symmetry.space_group_name_H-M   'P 1'
#
loop_
_entity.id
_entity.type
_entity.pdbx_description
1 polymer ?
#
loop_
_entity_poly.entity_id
_entity_poly.type
_entity_poly.pdbx_seq_one_letter_code
_entity_poly.pdbx_strand_id
1 'polypeptide(L)'
;MASPRLSVIIASTRPHRIGHRVAAWALDAVPADFEVTVHDLRELDLPFLDEPGQPADGNYAHEHTRRWSAAMTATDALVLVMPEYNRGYNAALKNAIDYLYAEWEGLPVACVGYGWHGASYAKSALRQTLERVKMVVVDGPGLSFDHTLTLDGVVGAGPDEEAALATMFDGLLAAARAPLDR
;
A
#
# COMPACT_ATOMS: atom_id res chain seq x y z
N MET A 1 -23.30 7.23 -7.77
CA MET A 1 -22.59 5.98 -7.37
C MET A 1 -22.00 6.25 -6.01
N ALA A 2 -21.84 5.25 -5.15
CA ALA A 2 -21.12 5.44 -3.88
C ALA A 2 -19.65 5.76 -4.15
N SER A 3 -19.01 6.52 -3.25
CA SER A 3 -17.58 6.79 -3.34
C SER A 3 -16.79 5.49 -3.14
N PRO A 4 -15.78 5.18 -3.97
CA PRO A 4 -14.94 4.01 -3.75
C PRO A 4 -14.11 4.17 -2.47
N ARG A 5 -13.86 3.06 -1.78
CA ARG A 5 -13.13 3.01 -0.51
C ARG A 5 -11.65 2.80 -0.80
N LEU A 6 -10.85 3.79 -0.43
CA LEU A 6 -9.40 3.77 -0.54
C LEU A 6 -8.79 3.36 0.79
N SER A 7 -8.07 2.25 0.82
CA SER A 7 -7.20 1.91 1.95
C SER A 7 -5.77 2.41 1.72
N VAL A 8 -5.17 3.01 2.74
CA VAL A 8 -3.77 3.43 2.74
C VAL A 8 -3.02 2.65 3.81
N ILE A 9 -2.04 1.83 3.41
CA ILE A 9 -1.23 1.04 4.32
C ILE A 9 0.10 1.74 4.60
N ILE A 10 0.36 2.08 5.86
CA ILE A 10 1.67 2.54 6.33
C ILE A 10 2.50 1.31 6.67
N ALA A 11 3.43 0.94 5.79
CA ALA A 11 4.11 -0.34 5.85
C ALA A 11 5.24 -0.42 6.89
N SER A 12 5.91 0.71 7.20
CA SER A 12 7.06 0.69 8.11
C SER A 12 6.67 0.55 9.58
N THR A 13 7.27 -0.42 10.27
CA THR A 13 7.03 -0.69 11.70
C THR A 13 8.20 -0.26 12.61
N ARG A 14 9.27 0.37 12.06
CA ARG A 14 10.44 0.80 12.83
C ARG A 14 10.06 1.81 13.94
N PRO A 15 10.74 1.83 15.11
CA PRO A 15 10.46 2.79 16.19
C PRO A 15 10.50 4.26 15.76
N HIS A 16 11.50 4.66 14.96
CA HIS A 16 11.70 6.03 14.44
C HIS A 16 11.36 6.14 12.95
N ARG A 17 10.24 5.51 12.55
CA ARG A 17 9.77 5.53 11.16
C ARG A 17 9.26 6.92 10.78
N ILE A 18 9.40 7.22 9.49
CA ILE A 18 8.87 8.44 8.89
C ILE A 18 7.69 8.17 7.94
N GLY A 19 7.31 6.89 7.76
CA GLY A 19 6.26 6.48 6.82
C GLY A 19 4.92 7.18 7.05
N HIS A 20 4.56 7.52 8.29
CA HIS A 20 3.36 8.29 8.61
C HIS A 20 3.40 9.72 8.03
N ARG A 21 4.59 10.35 7.90
CA ARG A 21 4.74 11.68 7.28
C ARG A 21 4.62 11.60 5.77
N VAL A 22 5.19 10.56 5.16
CA VAL A 22 5.00 10.28 3.74
C VAL A 22 3.53 9.98 3.44
N ALA A 23 2.87 9.20 4.31
CA ALA A 23 1.44 8.93 4.19
C ALA A 23 0.61 10.22 4.30
N ALA A 24 0.94 11.13 5.23
CA ALA A 24 0.24 12.41 5.38
C ALA A 24 0.33 13.23 4.09
N TRP A 25 1.52 13.36 3.49
CA TRP A 25 1.69 14.03 2.19
C TRP A 25 0.82 13.41 1.09
N ALA A 26 0.77 12.08 1.00
CA ALA A 26 -0.07 11.42 0.01
C ALA A 26 -1.56 11.61 0.31
N LEU A 27 -1.97 11.59 1.57
CA LEU A 27 -3.35 11.78 2.00
C LEU A 27 -3.89 13.19 1.71
N ASP A 28 -3.04 14.22 1.80
CA ASP A 28 -3.41 15.61 1.48
C ASP A 28 -3.80 15.78 0.00
N ALA A 29 -3.35 14.89 -0.88
CA ALA A 29 -3.63 14.90 -2.32
C ALA A 29 -4.75 13.93 -2.74
N VAL A 30 -5.38 13.19 -1.81
CA VAL A 30 -6.44 12.24 -2.16
C VAL A 30 -7.66 12.98 -2.70
N PRO A 31 -8.17 12.61 -3.88
CA PRO A 31 -9.42 13.17 -4.42
C PRO A 31 -10.60 12.96 -3.47
N ALA A 32 -11.48 13.97 -3.38
CA ALA A 32 -12.69 13.92 -2.54
C ALA A 32 -13.69 12.82 -2.98
N ASP A 33 -13.46 12.21 -4.12
CA ASP A 33 -14.22 11.06 -4.63
C ASP A 33 -14.01 9.77 -3.83
N PHE A 34 -12.93 9.66 -3.03
CA PHE A 34 -12.64 8.50 -2.22
C PHE A 34 -13.12 8.65 -0.77
N GLU A 35 -13.61 7.53 -0.20
CA GLU A 35 -13.72 7.35 1.24
C GLU A 35 -12.44 6.67 1.74
N VAL A 36 -11.67 7.32 2.65
CA VAL A 36 -10.32 6.89 3.02
C VAL A 36 -10.29 6.18 4.36
N THR A 37 -9.59 5.04 4.41
CA THR A 37 -9.22 4.34 5.64
C THR A 37 -7.70 4.12 5.68
N VAL A 38 -7.07 4.42 6.82
CA VAL A 38 -5.62 4.22 7.01
C VAL A 38 -5.39 3.00 7.90
N HIS A 39 -4.51 2.11 7.45
CA HIS A 39 -4.04 0.93 8.17
C HIS A 39 -2.56 1.05 8.46
N ASP A 40 -2.19 1.16 9.71
CA ASP A 40 -0.80 1.18 10.13
C ASP A 40 -0.36 -0.23 10.54
N LEU A 41 0.59 -0.82 9.83
CA LEU A 41 1.05 -2.19 10.12
C LEU A 41 1.70 -2.34 11.49
N ARG A 42 2.19 -1.25 12.09
CA ARG A 42 2.68 -1.27 13.46
C ARG A 42 1.55 -1.41 14.47
N GLU A 43 0.42 -0.77 14.22
CA GLU A 43 -0.75 -0.82 15.10
C GLU A 43 -1.59 -2.08 14.86
N LEU A 44 -1.59 -2.55 13.62
CA LEU A 44 -2.22 -3.82 13.25
C LEU A 44 -1.55 -5.00 13.94
N ASP A 45 -0.23 -4.91 14.17
CA ASP A 45 0.61 -5.85 14.93
C ASP A 45 0.36 -7.33 14.58
N LEU A 46 0.30 -7.63 13.28
CA LEU A 46 0.17 -9.01 12.81
C LEU A 46 1.39 -9.82 13.24
N PRO A 47 1.22 -10.98 13.89
CA PRO A 47 2.33 -11.91 14.12
C PRO A 47 2.94 -12.33 12.76
N PHE A 48 4.07 -13.00 12.73
CA PHE A 48 4.47 -13.70 11.52
C PHE A 48 3.39 -14.73 11.17
N LEU A 49 3.14 -14.90 9.85
CA LEU A 49 2.06 -15.74 9.34
C LEU A 49 1.95 -17.06 10.12
N ASP A 50 0.86 -17.20 10.86
CA ASP A 50 0.57 -18.30 11.78
C ASP A 50 -0.71 -19.07 11.42
N GLU A 51 -1.32 -18.75 10.26
CA GLU A 51 -2.47 -19.52 9.78
C GLU A 51 -2.08 -20.97 9.45
N PRO A 52 -2.83 -21.96 9.95
CA PRO A 52 -2.55 -23.36 9.68
C PRO A 52 -2.94 -23.80 8.26
N GLY A 53 -3.87 -23.08 7.63
CA GLY A 53 -4.36 -23.34 6.28
C GLY A 53 -3.70 -22.47 5.21
N GLN A 54 -3.98 -22.79 3.94
CA GLN A 54 -3.54 -21.95 2.83
C GLN A 54 -4.43 -20.70 2.75
N PRO A 55 -3.85 -19.49 2.58
CA PRO A 55 -4.66 -18.26 2.41
C PRO A 55 -5.62 -18.34 1.22
N ALA A 56 -5.27 -19.10 0.18
CA ALA A 56 -6.12 -19.29 -0.99
C ALA A 56 -7.44 -20.04 -0.69
N ASP A 57 -7.51 -20.76 0.43
CA ASP A 57 -8.73 -21.47 0.85
C ASP A 57 -9.76 -20.53 1.49
N GLY A 58 -9.35 -19.29 1.87
CA GLY A 58 -10.21 -18.28 2.51
C GLY A 58 -10.77 -18.69 3.88
N ASN A 59 -10.23 -19.75 4.48
CA ASN A 59 -10.70 -20.30 5.76
C ASN A 59 -9.73 -19.96 6.89
N TYR A 60 -9.85 -18.74 7.42
CA TYR A 60 -8.94 -18.20 8.42
C TYR A 60 -9.29 -18.63 9.84
N ALA A 61 -8.31 -19.26 10.53
CA ALA A 61 -8.47 -19.76 11.88
C ALA A 61 -8.37 -18.65 12.93
N HIS A 62 -7.54 -17.62 12.68
CA HIS A 62 -7.24 -16.60 13.67
C HIS A 62 -8.08 -15.33 13.51
N GLU A 63 -8.41 -14.69 14.65
CA GLU A 63 -9.23 -13.47 14.66
C GLU A 63 -8.53 -12.28 14.01
N HIS A 64 -7.20 -12.15 14.19
CA HIS A 64 -6.43 -11.08 13.54
C HIS A 64 -6.46 -11.22 12.01
N THR A 65 -6.41 -12.43 11.47
CA THR A 65 -6.52 -12.69 10.03
C THR A 65 -7.92 -12.34 9.51
N ARG A 66 -8.96 -12.79 10.22
CA ARG A 66 -10.36 -12.46 9.82
C ARG A 66 -10.61 -10.95 9.81
N ARG A 67 -10.10 -10.21 10.79
CA ARG A 67 -10.19 -8.74 10.81
C ARG A 67 -9.43 -8.11 9.65
N TRP A 68 -8.23 -8.62 9.36
CA TRP A 68 -7.43 -8.13 8.23
C TRP A 68 -8.11 -8.43 6.89
N SER A 69 -8.63 -9.64 6.70
CA SER A 69 -9.42 -10.04 5.53
C SER A 69 -10.66 -9.14 5.36
N ALA A 70 -11.42 -8.90 6.43
CA ALA A 70 -12.59 -8.03 6.37
C ALA A 70 -12.23 -6.58 5.95
N ALA A 71 -11.10 -6.05 6.44
CA ALA A 71 -10.62 -4.73 6.06
C ALA A 71 -10.27 -4.67 4.56
N MET A 72 -9.58 -5.68 4.03
CA MET A 72 -9.19 -5.72 2.62
C MET A 72 -10.36 -6.02 1.69
N THR A 73 -11.31 -6.87 2.10
CA THR A 73 -12.57 -7.11 1.38
C THR A 73 -13.41 -5.82 1.26
N ALA A 74 -13.32 -4.95 2.27
CA ALA A 74 -14.00 -3.66 2.25
C ALA A 74 -13.26 -2.58 1.44
N THR A 75 -12.18 -2.91 0.72
CA THR A 75 -11.31 -1.98 0.00
C THR A 75 -11.57 -2.06 -1.50
N ASP A 76 -11.73 -0.92 -2.16
CA ASP A 76 -11.94 -0.82 -3.61
C ASP A 76 -10.67 -0.34 -4.36
N ALA A 77 -9.73 0.30 -3.64
CA ALA A 77 -8.39 0.67 -4.11
C ALA A 77 -7.39 0.73 -2.95
N LEU A 78 -6.11 0.50 -3.22
CA LEU A 78 -5.07 0.39 -2.19
C LEU A 78 -3.85 1.26 -2.52
N VAL A 79 -3.35 2.00 -1.53
CA VAL A 79 -2.05 2.67 -1.57
C VAL A 79 -1.12 2.06 -0.52
N LEU A 80 0.06 1.64 -0.94
CA LEU A 80 1.12 1.13 -0.08
C LEU A 80 2.19 2.21 0.12
N VAL A 81 2.27 2.79 1.31
CA VAL A 81 3.34 3.73 1.69
C VAL A 81 4.48 2.92 2.29
N MET A 82 5.54 2.70 1.51
CA MET A 82 6.57 1.73 1.87
C MET A 82 8.00 2.26 1.80
N PRO A 83 8.85 1.90 2.80
CA PRO A 83 10.29 2.16 2.76
C PRO A 83 11.01 1.17 1.82
N GLU A 84 12.17 1.60 1.34
CA GLU A 84 13.15 0.68 0.78
C GLU A 84 14.16 0.28 1.86
N TYR A 85 14.31 -1.01 2.12
CA TYR A 85 15.34 -1.59 2.98
C TYR A 85 16.19 -2.58 2.17
N ASN A 86 17.48 -2.29 2.04
CA ASN A 86 18.43 -3.17 1.33
C ASN A 86 17.95 -3.59 -0.07
N ARG A 87 17.43 -2.63 -0.84
CA ARG A 87 16.85 -2.83 -2.19
C ARG A 87 15.59 -3.72 -2.23
N GLY A 88 14.91 -3.85 -1.10
CA GLY A 88 13.66 -4.60 -1.01
C GLY A 88 12.60 -3.86 -0.21
N TYR A 89 11.37 -4.33 -0.30
CA TYR A 89 10.28 -3.87 0.56
C TYR A 89 10.38 -4.54 1.95
N ASN A 90 9.78 -3.92 2.95
CA ASN A 90 9.92 -4.35 4.33
C ASN A 90 9.13 -5.63 4.66
N ALA A 91 9.65 -6.41 5.61
CA ALA A 91 9.09 -7.71 6.01
C ALA A 91 7.63 -7.62 6.51
N ALA A 92 7.27 -6.56 7.24
CA ALA A 92 5.90 -6.39 7.73
C ALA A 92 4.89 -6.26 6.56
N LEU A 93 5.25 -5.58 5.46
CA LEU A 93 4.41 -5.50 4.27
C LEU A 93 4.28 -6.88 3.60
N LYS A 94 5.38 -7.61 3.46
CA LYS A 94 5.34 -8.96 2.90
C LYS A 94 4.44 -9.86 3.74
N ASN A 95 4.59 -9.82 5.04
CA ASN A 95 3.78 -10.59 5.98
C ASN A 95 2.28 -10.27 5.85
N ALA A 96 1.92 -8.99 5.81
CA ALA A 96 0.53 -8.56 5.66
C ALA A 96 -0.10 -9.02 4.32
N ILE A 97 0.69 -9.07 3.24
CA ILE A 97 0.24 -9.60 1.95
C ILE A 97 0.06 -11.12 2.03
N ASP A 98 0.98 -11.85 2.65
CA ASP A 98 0.98 -13.30 2.69
C ASP A 98 -0.17 -13.90 3.52
N TYR A 99 -0.75 -13.13 4.43
CA TYR A 99 -1.90 -13.54 5.21
C TYR A 99 -3.16 -13.81 4.39
N LEU A 100 -3.30 -13.16 3.22
CA LEU A 100 -4.51 -13.16 2.40
C LEU A 100 -4.19 -13.56 0.95
N TYR A 101 -5.22 -13.93 0.20
CA TYR A 101 -5.05 -14.24 -1.23
C TYR A 101 -6.23 -13.76 -2.09
N ALA A 102 -7.44 -14.23 -1.81
CA ALA A 102 -8.63 -13.90 -2.60
C ALA A 102 -9.00 -12.40 -2.54
N GLU A 103 -8.71 -11.76 -1.43
CA GLU A 103 -8.96 -10.33 -1.19
C GLU A 103 -8.13 -9.43 -2.09
N TRP A 104 -6.99 -9.94 -2.57
CA TRP A 104 -6.10 -9.21 -3.47
C TRP A 104 -6.49 -9.28 -4.93
N GLU A 105 -7.23 -10.32 -5.35
CA GLU A 105 -7.53 -10.56 -6.76
C GLU A 105 -8.34 -9.40 -7.36
N GLY A 106 -7.77 -8.77 -8.39
CA GLY A 106 -8.38 -7.63 -9.08
C GLY A 106 -8.33 -6.30 -8.32
N LEU A 107 -7.78 -6.25 -7.09
CA LEU A 107 -7.69 -5.02 -6.30
C LEU A 107 -6.67 -4.06 -6.93
N PRO A 108 -7.05 -2.83 -7.34
CA PRO A 108 -6.13 -1.80 -7.80
C PRO A 108 -5.19 -1.39 -6.66
N VAL A 109 -3.89 -1.37 -6.94
CA VAL A 109 -2.87 -1.03 -5.95
C VAL A 109 -1.80 -0.13 -6.54
N ALA A 110 -1.39 0.89 -5.77
CA ALA A 110 -0.25 1.73 -6.07
C ALA A 110 0.73 1.80 -4.89
N CYS A 111 2.00 2.14 -5.20
CA CYS A 111 3.03 2.30 -4.18
C CYS A 111 3.56 3.73 -4.16
N VAL A 112 3.46 4.38 -3.01
CA VAL A 112 4.23 5.57 -2.65
C VAL A 112 5.49 5.08 -1.92
N GLY A 113 6.59 4.98 -2.67
CA GLY A 113 7.85 4.47 -2.15
C GLY A 113 8.72 5.59 -1.59
N TYR A 114 9.57 5.27 -0.60
CA TYR A 114 10.56 6.24 -0.11
C TYR A 114 11.88 5.56 0.30
N GLY A 115 12.99 6.23 -0.01
CA GLY A 115 14.34 5.73 0.23
C GLY A 115 15.37 6.50 -0.60
N TRP A 116 16.62 6.01 -0.66
CA TRP A 116 17.71 6.71 -1.36
C TRP A 116 17.49 6.88 -2.88
N HIS A 117 16.69 6.00 -3.49
CA HIS A 117 16.39 6.02 -4.93
C HIS A 117 14.88 6.04 -5.18
N GLY A 118 14.12 6.75 -4.33
CA GLY A 118 12.66 6.77 -4.43
C GLY A 118 12.03 5.39 -4.29
N ALA A 119 12.70 4.48 -3.58
CA ALA A 119 12.33 3.07 -3.42
C ALA A 119 12.16 2.29 -4.75
N SER A 120 12.89 2.66 -5.79
CA SER A 120 12.75 2.05 -7.13
C SER A 120 13.02 0.55 -7.13
N TYR A 121 14.02 0.08 -6.37
CA TYR A 121 14.32 -1.35 -6.24
C TYR A 121 13.23 -2.09 -5.47
N ALA A 122 12.76 -1.51 -4.36
CA ALA A 122 11.70 -2.10 -3.56
C ALA A 122 10.38 -2.19 -4.33
N LYS A 123 10.02 -1.14 -5.10
CA LYS A 123 8.84 -1.15 -5.99
C LYS A 123 8.95 -2.24 -7.05
N SER A 124 10.12 -2.38 -7.69
CA SER A 124 10.36 -3.43 -8.68
C SER A 124 10.24 -4.84 -8.08
N ALA A 125 10.82 -5.06 -6.89
CA ALA A 125 10.74 -6.35 -6.21
C ALA A 125 9.31 -6.68 -5.75
N LEU A 126 8.56 -5.68 -5.26
CA LEU A 126 7.20 -5.85 -4.81
C LEU A 126 6.23 -6.14 -5.96
N ARG A 127 6.44 -5.55 -7.14
CA ARG A 127 5.59 -5.75 -8.33
C ARG A 127 5.34 -7.24 -8.61
N GLN A 128 6.37 -8.07 -8.57
CA GLN A 128 6.24 -9.51 -8.79
C GLN A 128 5.31 -10.19 -7.77
N THR A 129 5.34 -9.74 -6.51
CA THR A 129 4.46 -10.25 -5.46
C THR A 129 3.01 -9.81 -5.71
N LEU A 130 2.78 -8.54 -6.05
CA LEU A 130 1.45 -8.00 -6.31
C LEU A 130 0.80 -8.69 -7.53
N GLU A 131 1.57 -8.85 -8.61
CA GLU A 131 1.12 -9.55 -9.83
C GLU A 131 0.82 -11.04 -9.54
N ARG A 132 1.62 -11.68 -8.66
CA ARG A 132 1.38 -13.10 -8.28
C ARG A 132 0.07 -13.28 -7.52
N VAL A 133 -0.35 -12.32 -6.72
CA VAL A 133 -1.64 -12.32 -6.03
C VAL A 133 -2.74 -11.60 -6.84
N LYS A 134 -2.48 -11.36 -8.13
CA LYS A 134 -3.42 -10.85 -9.13
C LYS A 134 -3.96 -9.45 -8.86
N MET A 135 -3.21 -8.60 -8.15
CA MET A 135 -3.55 -7.19 -8.03
C MET A 135 -3.34 -6.44 -9.35
N VAL A 136 -4.11 -5.37 -9.56
CA VAL A 136 -3.95 -4.45 -10.68
C VAL A 136 -3.02 -3.31 -10.29
N VAL A 137 -1.76 -3.36 -10.76
CA VAL A 137 -0.73 -2.42 -10.33
C VAL A 137 -0.80 -1.12 -11.13
N VAL A 138 -0.97 -0.01 -10.40
CA VAL A 138 -0.88 1.37 -10.89
C VAL A 138 0.47 1.95 -10.45
N ASP A 139 1.13 2.70 -11.33
CA ASP A 139 2.39 3.34 -10.99
C ASP A 139 2.19 4.50 -10.01
N GLY A 140 3.12 4.66 -9.08
CA GLY A 140 3.08 5.71 -8.07
C GLY A 140 4.44 6.37 -7.85
N PRO A 141 4.49 7.52 -7.17
CA PRO A 141 5.71 8.30 -6.96
C PRO A 141 6.72 7.58 -6.06
N GLY A 142 7.95 8.11 -6.09
CA GLY A 142 9.01 7.74 -5.17
C GLY A 142 9.68 8.97 -4.59
N LEU A 143 9.78 9.07 -3.26
CA LEU A 143 10.47 10.15 -2.57
C LEU A 143 11.89 9.73 -2.23
N SER A 144 12.87 10.52 -2.70
CA SER A 144 14.29 10.24 -2.54
C SER A 144 14.89 11.06 -1.40
N PHE A 145 15.63 10.39 -0.50
CA PHE A 145 16.45 11.09 0.49
C PHE A 145 17.44 12.04 -0.20
N ASP A 146 17.73 13.16 0.45
CA ASP A 146 18.57 14.26 -0.02
C ASP A 146 18.00 15.08 -1.21
N HIS A 147 16.83 14.72 -1.74
CA HIS A 147 16.15 15.46 -2.80
C HIS A 147 14.75 15.92 -2.38
N THR A 148 13.82 14.97 -2.27
CA THR A 148 12.40 15.23 -2.01
C THR A 148 11.93 14.76 -0.63
N LEU A 149 12.85 14.21 0.17
CA LEU A 149 12.57 13.72 1.52
C LEU A 149 13.80 13.87 2.42
N THR A 150 13.61 14.41 3.61
CA THR A 150 14.67 14.43 4.62
C THR A 150 14.67 13.16 5.46
N LEU A 151 15.78 12.85 6.16
CA LEU A 151 15.90 11.68 7.02
C LEU A 151 14.94 11.71 8.23
N ASP A 152 14.51 12.88 8.64
CA ASP A 152 13.49 13.07 9.70
C ASP A 152 12.06 13.15 9.15
N GLY A 153 11.90 12.99 7.81
CA GLY A 153 10.61 12.80 7.15
C GLY A 153 9.90 14.09 6.72
N VAL A 154 10.62 15.20 6.57
CA VAL A 154 10.04 16.38 5.91
C VAL A 154 9.98 16.09 4.42
N VAL A 155 8.77 16.16 3.85
CA VAL A 155 8.53 15.97 2.42
C VAL A 155 8.69 17.30 1.72
N GLY A 156 9.61 17.37 0.77
CA GLY A 156 9.85 18.49 -0.13
C GLY A 156 9.63 18.07 -1.58
N ALA A 157 8.46 17.45 -1.84
CA ALA A 157 8.08 17.01 -3.18
C ALA A 157 8.01 18.20 -4.14
N GLY A 158 8.53 17.99 -5.35
CA GLY A 158 8.45 18.97 -6.43
C GLY A 158 7.28 18.66 -7.38
N PRO A 159 7.16 19.48 -8.45
CA PRO A 159 6.07 19.31 -9.43
C PRO A 159 5.99 17.91 -10.05
N ASP A 160 7.12 17.23 -10.22
CA ASP A 160 7.15 15.90 -10.82
C ASP A 160 6.54 14.84 -9.89
N GLU A 161 6.86 14.89 -8.58
CA GLU A 161 6.29 13.98 -7.60
C GLU A 161 4.80 14.26 -7.36
N GLU A 162 4.42 15.55 -7.35
CA GLU A 162 3.01 15.95 -7.23
C GLU A 162 2.19 15.49 -8.45
N ALA A 163 2.72 15.67 -9.66
CA ALA A 163 2.06 15.19 -10.88
C ALA A 163 1.97 13.65 -10.92
N ALA A 164 3.02 12.94 -10.49
CA ALA A 164 3.00 11.49 -10.40
C ALA A 164 1.98 10.99 -9.35
N LEU A 165 1.84 11.72 -8.23
CA LEU A 165 0.86 11.39 -7.20
C LEU A 165 -0.58 11.60 -7.70
N ALA A 166 -0.84 12.71 -8.39
CA ALA A 166 -2.14 12.97 -9.01
C ALA A 166 -2.50 11.90 -10.05
N THR A 167 -1.57 11.59 -10.95
CA THR A 167 -1.74 10.53 -11.98
C THR A 167 -2.03 9.16 -11.34
N MET A 168 -1.36 8.85 -10.23
CA MET A 168 -1.59 7.62 -9.47
C MET A 168 -3.04 7.55 -8.95
N PHE A 169 -3.54 8.64 -8.33
CA PHE A 169 -4.92 8.65 -7.82
C PHE A 169 -5.96 8.60 -8.94
N ASP A 170 -5.72 9.27 -10.06
CA ASP A 170 -6.61 9.18 -11.24
C ASP A 170 -6.67 7.73 -11.76
N GLY A 171 -5.51 7.06 -11.83
CA GLY A 171 -5.43 5.66 -12.24
C GLY A 171 -6.15 4.72 -11.28
N LEU A 172 -5.97 4.90 -9.96
CA LEU A 172 -6.66 4.12 -8.94
C LEU A 172 -8.18 4.34 -8.98
N LEU A 173 -8.62 5.59 -9.15
CA LEU A 173 -10.04 5.93 -9.22
C LEU A 173 -10.71 5.32 -10.45
N ALA A 174 -10.03 5.40 -11.61
CA ALA A 174 -10.51 4.78 -12.84
C ALA A 174 -10.61 3.26 -12.70
N ALA A 175 -9.59 2.61 -12.12
CA ALA A 175 -9.58 1.16 -11.90
C ALA A 175 -10.63 0.71 -10.88
N ALA A 176 -10.83 1.45 -9.78
CA ALA A 176 -11.83 1.14 -8.76
C ALA A 176 -13.28 1.27 -9.27
N ARG A 177 -13.50 2.10 -10.31
CA ARG A 177 -14.81 2.28 -10.95
C ARG A 177 -15.07 1.33 -12.12
N ALA A 178 -14.05 0.63 -12.58
CA ALA A 178 -14.19 -0.37 -13.63
C ALA A 178 -15.02 -1.57 -13.12
N PRO A 179 -15.85 -2.20 -13.95
CA PRO A 179 -16.50 -3.46 -13.57
C PRO A 179 -15.42 -4.48 -13.22
N LEU A 180 -15.48 -5.02 -12.00
CA LEU A 180 -14.61 -6.12 -11.61
C LEU A 180 -15.18 -7.39 -12.27
N ASP A 181 -14.42 -7.97 -13.20
CA ASP A 181 -14.62 -9.36 -13.66
C ASP A 181 -14.12 -10.31 -12.52
N ARG A 182 -14.89 -10.35 -11.41
CA ARG A 182 -14.64 -11.29 -10.30
C ARG A 182 -15.50 -12.52 -10.44
#